data_daa4058018ad1918ef0fb110f4bd2dc6
#
_entry.id   daa4058018ad1918ef0fb110f4bd2dc6
#
_cell.length_a   1.000
_cell.length_b   1.000
_cell.length_c   1.000
_cell.angle_alpha   90.00
_cell.angle_beta   90.00
_cell.angle_gamma   90.00
#
_symmetry.space_group_name_H-M   'P 1'
#
loop_
_entity.id
_entity.type
_entity.pdbx_description
1 polymer ?
#
loop_
_entity_poly.entity_id
_entity_poly.type
_entity_poly.pdbx_seq_one_letter_code
_entity_poly.pdbx_strand_id
1 'polypeptide(L)'
;VIAAMSFAANAKAKEITEVVDSSHVYELDEVCVVRQPKEQFLLRRQGVSSTMLSAKDMSTLHATDLRELSSYVPNFVMPKYGSRYTSAIYVRGIGSRINSPAVGIYVDGMPLMSKSSFNTFFHDISRVDILRGPQGTLYGLNTEGGLVRIYSRNPISEPGFEWGRTIATHGLISTNINLRRRLSDKAGFSIAGFFVNDQGYLRNHLLDTKADKSQEAGGRFKFVYAPSATSYLNAIVD
;
A
#
# COMPACT_ATOMS: atom_id res chain seq x y z
N VAL A 1 10.15 24.91 3.23
CA VAL A 1 10.51 24.13 4.42
C VAL A 1 9.24 23.48 4.94
N ILE A 2 9.10 22.18 4.72
CA ILE A 2 7.94 21.38 5.16
C ILE A 2 8.28 20.84 6.53
N ALA A 3 7.63 21.36 7.57
CA ALA A 3 7.66 20.76 8.89
C ALA A 3 6.40 19.89 9.06
N ALA A 4 6.55 18.58 8.93
CA ALA A 4 5.51 17.62 9.29
C ALA A 4 5.71 17.24 10.75
N MET A 5 4.76 17.58 11.61
CA MET A 5 4.70 17.05 12.98
C MET A 5 3.87 15.76 12.97
N SER A 6 4.54 14.63 13.08
CA SER A 6 3.93 13.34 13.31
C SER A 6 3.90 13.04 14.80
N PHE A 7 2.72 12.93 15.38
CA PHE A 7 2.53 12.47 16.76
C PHE A 7 2.10 11.00 16.71
N ALA A 8 3.05 10.11 16.97
CA ALA A 8 2.77 8.69 17.15
C ALA A 8 2.68 8.39 18.66
N ALA A 9 1.49 8.00 19.13
CA ALA A 9 1.34 7.47 20.49
C ALA A 9 1.73 5.99 20.49
N ASN A 10 2.93 5.68 20.97
CA ASN A 10 3.38 4.30 21.21
C ASN A 10 2.66 3.70 22.42
N ALA A 11 1.83 2.68 22.20
CA ALA A 11 1.36 1.82 23.26
C ALA A 11 2.49 0.82 23.62
N LYS A 12 2.86 0.82 24.89
CA LYS A 12 3.88 0.06 25.58
C LYS A 12 4.38 -1.22 24.91
N ALA A 13 5.63 -1.21 24.49
CA ALA A 13 6.43 -2.40 24.28
C ALA A 13 6.81 -3.02 25.63
N LYS A 14 6.68 -4.33 25.73
CA LYS A 14 7.05 -5.14 26.89
C LYS A 14 8.57 -5.18 26.96
N GLU A 15 9.14 -4.78 28.11
CA GLU A 15 10.57 -4.91 28.39
C GLU A 15 11.05 -6.34 28.19
N ILE A 16 12.00 -6.51 27.31
CA ILE A 16 12.80 -7.74 27.20
C ILE A 16 14.14 -7.45 27.85
N THR A 17 14.43 -8.19 28.89
CA THR A 17 15.67 -8.13 29.65
C THR A 17 16.83 -8.54 28.75
N GLU A 18 17.80 -7.65 28.57
CA GLU A 18 19.05 -7.94 27.86
C GLU A 18 19.84 -9.02 28.60
N VAL A 19 20.14 -10.10 27.90
CA VAL A 19 21.29 -10.95 28.18
C VAL A 19 22.32 -10.65 27.10
N VAL A 20 23.38 -9.95 27.52
CA VAL A 20 24.51 -9.63 26.67
C VAL A 20 25.29 -10.92 26.39
N ASP A 21 25.17 -11.46 25.19
CA ASP A 21 26.16 -12.35 24.60
C ASP A 21 26.54 -11.84 23.20
N SER A 22 27.85 -11.84 22.94
CA SER A 22 28.56 -11.15 21.88
C SER A 22 28.45 -11.76 20.50
N SER A 23 27.27 -12.19 20.11
CA SER A 23 26.90 -12.47 18.72
C SER A 23 25.82 -11.47 18.32
N HIS A 24 26.11 -10.58 17.40
CA HIS A 24 25.12 -9.69 16.82
C HIS A 24 24.05 -10.52 16.10
N VAL A 25 23.03 -10.92 16.82
CA VAL A 25 21.81 -11.46 16.23
C VAL A 25 21.04 -10.27 15.69
N TYR A 26 21.16 -10.01 14.40
CA TYR A 26 20.20 -9.18 13.71
C TYR A 26 18.87 -9.95 13.70
N GLU A 27 17.93 -9.60 14.55
CA GLU A 27 16.54 -9.97 14.33
C GLU A 27 16.11 -9.35 13.01
N LEU A 28 16.20 -10.14 11.96
CA LEU A 28 15.50 -9.83 10.71
C LEU A 28 14.03 -9.93 11.05
N ASP A 29 13.29 -8.84 10.90
CA ASP A 29 11.83 -8.84 10.95
C ASP A 29 11.35 -10.06 10.17
N GLU A 30 10.59 -10.93 10.82
CA GLU A 30 10.08 -12.16 10.23
C GLU A 30 9.31 -11.78 8.96
N VAL A 31 9.92 -12.02 7.83
CA VAL A 31 9.26 -11.85 6.53
C VAL A 31 8.18 -12.90 6.48
N CYS A 32 6.99 -12.55 6.92
CA CYS A 32 5.82 -13.41 6.81
C CYS A 32 5.57 -13.68 5.32
N VAL A 33 6.13 -14.79 4.85
CA VAL A 33 5.96 -15.26 3.47
C VAL A 33 4.56 -15.84 3.38
N VAL A 34 3.57 -14.98 3.14
CA VAL A 34 2.26 -15.42 2.70
C VAL A 34 2.48 -16.08 1.35
N ARG A 35 2.50 -17.40 1.30
CA ARG A 35 2.54 -18.16 0.06
C ARG A 35 1.23 -17.90 -0.67
N GLN A 36 1.29 -17.05 -1.69
CA GLN A 36 0.20 -17.01 -2.65
C GLN A 36 0.22 -18.29 -3.48
N PRO A 37 -0.94 -18.88 -3.79
CA PRO A 37 -1.03 -20.16 -4.52
C PRO A 37 -0.33 -20.16 -5.88
N LYS A 38 -0.11 -18.98 -6.47
CA LYS A 38 0.55 -18.80 -7.76
C LYS A 38 2.07 -18.62 -7.68
N GLU A 39 2.64 -18.42 -6.48
CA GLU A 39 4.06 -18.12 -6.32
C GLU A 39 4.75 -19.22 -5.51
N GLN A 40 5.45 -20.10 -6.20
CA GLN A 40 6.24 -21.15 -5.58
C GLN A 40 7.62 -20.66 -5.10
N PHE A 41 8.05 -19.47 -5.54
CA PHE A 41 9.40 -18.96 -5.30
C PHE A 41 9.39 -17.59 -4.62
N LEU A 42 10.39 -17.37 -3.76
CA LEU A 42 10.66 -16.05 -3.20
C LEU A 42 10.98 -15.05 -4.33
N LEU A 43 10.47 -13.85 -4.24
CA LEU A 43 10.64 -12.81 -5.25
C LEU A 43 12.12 -12.56 -5.60
N ARG A 44 13.00 -12.64 -4.60
CA ARG A 44 14.46 -12.50 -4.77
C ARG A 44 15.11 -13.60 -5.64
N ARG A 45 14.44 -14.72 -5.83
CA ARG A 45 14.92 -15.83 -6.68
C ARG A 45 14.32 -15.81 -8.08
N GLN A 46 13.38 -14.92 -8.34
CA GLN A 46 12.85 -14.72 -9.69
C GLN A 46 13.80 -13.81 -10.46
N GLY A 47 14.09 -14.14 -11.71
CA GLY A 47 14.92 -13.31 -12.61
C GLY A 47 14.23 -12.01 -13.07
N VAL A 48 13.28 -11.49 -12.28
CA VAL A 48 12.50 -10.29 -12.57
C VAL A 48 13.01 -9.13 -11.73
N SER A 49 13.25 -8.00 -12.38
CA SER A 49 13.62 -6.77 -11.68
C SER A 49 12.42 -6.30 -10.84
N SER A 50 12.58 -6.29 -9.54
CA SER A 50 11.54 -5.91 -8.60
C SER A 50 12.02 -4.89 -7.57
N THR A 51 11.09 -4.07 -7.07
CA THR A 51 11.28 -3.20 -5.91
C THR A 51 10.22 -3.59 -4.90
N MET A 52 10.66 -3.91 -3.69
CA MET A 52 9.78 -4.20 -2.56
C MET A 52 9.87 -3.06 -1.55
N LEU A 53 8.73 -2.55 -1.14
CA LEU A 53 8.61 -1.50 -0.14
C LEU A 53 7.77 -2.02 1.02
N SER A 54 8.35 -2.07 2.20
CA SER A 54 7.65 -2.44 3.44
C SER A 54 6.80 -1.28 3.95
N ALA A 55 5.92 -1.57 4.91
CA ALA A 55 5.16 -0.53 5.62
C ALA A 55 6.06 0.54 6.25
N LYS A 56 7.24 0.12 6.77
CA LYS A 56 8.24 1.01 7.33
C LYS A 56 8.85 1.94 6.27
N ASP A 57 9.19 1.38 5.10
CA ASP A 57 9.71 2.19 3.99
C ASP A 57 8.68 3.22 3.54
N MET A 58 7.43 2.81 3.35
CA MET A 58 6.33 3.72 2.97
C MET A 58 6.11 4.83 4.01
N SER A 59 6.17 4.49 5.28
CA SER A 59 6.09 5.47 6.39
C SER A 59 7.25 6.46 6.37
N THR A 60 8.48 5.98 6.14
CA THR A 60 9.68 6.83 6.06
C THR A 60 9.64 7.75 4.83
N LEU A 61 9.13 7.27 3.72
CA LEU A 61 8.96 8.03 2.48
C LEU A 61 7.71 8.93 2.50
N HIS A 62 6.88 8.84 3.55
CA HIS A 62 5.57 9.48 3.64
C HIS A 62 4.66 9.19 2.44
N ALA A 63 4.83 8.02 1.81
CA ALA A 63 4.05 7.61 0.67
C ALA A 63 2.66 7.15 1.10
N THR A 64 1.63 7.88 0.69
CA THR A 64 0.23 7.63 1.04
C THR A 64 -0.55 6.97 -0.08
N ASP A 65 -0.04 7.04 -1.31
CA ASP A 65 -0.63 6.42 -2.50
C ASP A 65 0.43 5.84 -3.45
N LEU A 66 -0.04 5.09 -4.44
CA LEU A 66 0.83 4.47 -5.44
C LEU A 66 1.55 5.50 -6.34
N ARG A 67 0.95 6.68 -6.52
CA ARG A 67 1.52 7.75 -7.35
C ARG A 67 2.78 8.34 -6.71
N GLU A 68 2.79 8.49 -5.41
CA GLU A 68 3.95 9.02 -4.68
C GLU A 68 5.16 8.10 -4.81
N LEU A 69 4.93 6.79 -4.95
CA LEU A 69 5.99 5.82 -5.20
C LEU A 69 6.71 6.03 -6.54
N SER A 70 6.11 6.75 -7.50
CA SER A 70 6.78 7.08 -8.77
C SER A 70 8.07 7.88 -8.57
N SER A 71 8.17 8.62 -7.48
CA SER A 71 9.37 9.42 -7.15
C SER A 71 10.52 8.58 -6.61
N TYR A 72 10.24 7.38 -6.14
CA TYR A 72 11.20 6.52 -5.44
C TYR A 72 11.54 5.23 -6.18
N VAL A 73 10.65 4.79 -7.07
CA VAL A 73 10.84 3.52 -7.80
C VAL A 73 11.36 3.78 -9.21
N PRO A 74 12.56 3.31 -9.55
CA PRO A 74 13.13 3.51 -10.88
C PRO A 74 12.25 2.91 -11.98
N ASN A 75 12.09 3.63 -13.10
CA ASN A 75 11.33 3.19 -14.26
C ASN A 75 9.85 2.89 -13.99
N PHE A 76 9.29 3.43 -12.93
CA PHE A 76 7.88 3.39 -12.60
C PHE A 76 7.33 4.81 -12.59
N VAL A 77 6.31 5.09 -13.38
CA VAL A 77 5.75 6.44 -13.50
C VAL A 77 4.22 6.36 -13.49
N MET A 78 3.60 7.17 -12.63
CA MET A 78 2.15 7.33 -12.55
C MET A 78 1.80 8.82 -12.59
N PRO A 79 1.66 9.42 -13.78
CA PRO A 79 1.44 10.86 -13.92
C PRO A 79 0.04 11.28 -13.46
N LYS A 80 -0.07 12.53 -13.00
CA LYS A 80 -1.35 13.19 -12.71
C LYS A 80 -1.96 13.73 -14.01
N TYR A 81 -3.18 13.31 -14.34
CA TYR A 81 -3.93 13.83 -15.48
C TYR A 81 -5.07 14.77 -15.10
N GLY A 82 -4.98 15.40 -13.92
CA GLY A 82 -5.97 16.34 -13.41
C GLY A 82 -7.17 15.69 -12.70
N SER A 83 -7.44 14.42 -12.95
CA SER A 83 -8.48 13.68 -12.23
C SER A 83 -7.90 12.42 -11.59
N ARG A 84 -8.43 12.05 -10.44
CA ARG A 84 -8.09 10.81 -9.75
C ARG A 84 -8.50 9.57 -10.55
N TYR A 85 -9.60 9.65 -11.26
CA TYR A 85 -10.14 8.54 -12.05
C TYR A 85 -9.39 8.28 -13.35
N THR A 86 -8.57 9.24 -13.80
CA THR A 86 -7.76 9.08 -15.00
C THR A 86 -6.33 8.71 -14.63
N SER A 87 -6.12 7.47 -14.19
CA SER A 87 -4.81 6.98 -13.83
C SER A 87 -4.22 6.12 -14.94
N ALA A 88 -2.94 6.27 -15.20
CA ALA A 88 -2.17 5.40 -16.06
C ALA A 88 -0.83 5.10 -15.41
N ILE A 89 -0.39 3.86 -15.54
CA ILE A 89 0.89 3.42 -15.01
C ILE A 89 1.78 3.04 -16.17
N TYR A 90 3.02 3.47 -16.10
CA TYR A 90 4.07 3.16 -17.06
C TYR A 90 5.23 2.50 -16.33
N VAL A 91 5.66 1.36 -16.83
CA VAL A 91 6.85 0.66 -16.36
C VAL A 91 7.79 0.50 -17.55
N ARG A 92 9.02 1.06 -17.44
CA ARG A 92 10.00 1.08 -18.55
C ARG A 92 9.43 1.67 -19.84
N GLY A 93 8.53 2.64 -19.74
CA GLY A 93 7.85 3.26 -20.87
C GLY A 93 6.65 2.48 -21.41
N ILE A 94 6.43 1.24 -20.97
CA ILE A 94 5.26 0.44 -21.35
C ILE A 94 4.10 0.78 -20.44
N GLY A 95 3.02 1.27 -21.03
CA GLY A 95 1.81 1.66 -20.31
C GLY A 95 0.72 2.06 -21.29
N SER A 96 -0.50 2.27 -20.78
CA SER A 96 -1.63 2.68 -21.62
C SER A 96 -2.45 3.75 -20.91
N ARG A 97 -2.70 4.85 -21.58
CA ARG A 97 -3.56 5.93 -21.07
C ARG A 97 -5.04 5.66 -21.36
N ILE A 98 -5.38 5.19 -22.52
CA ILE A 98 -6.75 5.16 -23.04
C ILE A 98 -7.37 3.76 -22.94
N ASN A 99 -6.68 2.76 -23.44
CA ASN A 99 -7.19 1.38 -23.53
C ASN A 99 -6.99 0.60 -22.21
N SER A 100 -7.09 -0.71 -22.29
CA SER A 100 -6.78 -1.62 -21.18
C SER A 100 -5.41 -1.32 -20.58
N PRO A 101 -5.25 -1.44 -19.26
CA PRO A 101 -3.96 -1.19 -18.63
C PRO A 101 -2.91 -2.20 -19.12
N ALA A 102 -1.69 -1.74 -19.35
CA ALA A 102 -0.55 -2.61 -19.65
C ALA A 102 0.24 -3.03 -18.41
N VAL A 103 -0.07 -2.41 -17.26
CA VAL A 103 0.50 -2.73 -15.95
C VAL A 103 -0.66 -3.10 -15.02
N GLY A 104 -0.63 -4.31 -14.49
CA GLY A 104 -1.65 -4.81 -13.58
C GLY A 104 -1.44 -4.33 -12.15
N ILE A 105 -2.53 -4.15 -11.41
CA ILE A 105 -2.51 -3.97 -9.97
C ILE A 105 -3.29 -5.10 -9.32
N TYR A 106 -2.69 -5.68 -8.30
CA TYR A 106 -3.30 -6.72 -7.48
C TYR A 106 -3.29 -6.28 -6.03
N VAL A 107 -4.43 -6.34 -5.37
CA VAL A 107 -4.58 -6.09 -3.94
C VAL A 107 -4.95 -7.41 -3.27
N ASP A 108 -4.11 -7.88 -2.36
CA ASP A 108 -4.26 -9.17 -1.68
C ASP A 108 -4.57 -10.35 -2.63
N GLY A 109 -3.98 -10.31 -3.84
CA GLY A 109 -4.15 -11.33 -4.86
C GLY A 109 -5.35 -11.13 -5.81
N MET A 110 -6.18 -10.11 -5.60
CA MET A 110 -7.31 -9.76 -6.45
C MET A 110 -6.92 -8.67 -7.45
N PRO A 111 -7.14 -8.86 -8.76
CA PRO A 111 -6.83 -7.87 -9.77
C PRO A 111 -7.78 -6.68 -9.72
N LEU A 112 -7.26 -5.47 -9.81
CA LEU A 112 -8.05 -4.28 -10.07
C LEU A 112 -8.28 -4.16 -11.59
N MET A 113 -9.53 -4.29 -12.00
CA MET A 113 -9.90 -4.34 -13.42
C MET A 113 -9.99 -2.96 -14.07
N SER A 114 -10.31 -1.94 -13.30
CA SER A 114 -10.52 -0.58 -13.80
C SER A 114 -9.37 0.35 -13.45
N LYS A 115 -8.93 1.15 -14.41
CA LYS A 115 -7.94 2.21 -14.18
C LYS A 115 -8.44 3.27 -13.19
N SER A 116 -9.73 3.47 -13.07
CA SER A 116 -10.32 4.38 -12.09
C SER A 116 -10.03 3.97 -10.64
N SER A 117 -9.79 2.68 -10.43
CA SER A 117 -9.44 2.11 -9.12
C SER A 117 -7.93 2.11 -8.83
N PHE A 118 -7.09 2.51 -9.79
CA PHE A 118 -5.63 2.40 -9.65
C PHE A 118 -5.04 3.42 -8.68
N ASN A 119 -5.71 4.53 -8.47
CA ASN A 119 -5.27 5.55 -7.52
C ASN A 119 -5.93 5.32 -6.16
N THR A 120 -5.57 4.25 -5.50
CA THR A 120 -6.02 3.92 -4.15
C THR A 120 -5.04 4.43 -3.11
N PHE A 121 -5.57 4.92 -1.99
CA PHE A 121 -4.75 5.23 -0.82
C PHE A 121 -4.25 3.97 -0.13
N PHE A 122 -3.06 4.07 0.42
CA PHE A 122 -2.48 3.03 1.25
C PHE A 122 -3.05 3.12 2.66
N HIS A 123 -3.88 2.16 3.02
CA HIS A 123 -4.37 2.00 4.39
C HIS A 123 -4.23 0.54 4.80
N ASP A 124 -3.67 0.34 5.98
CA ASP A 124 -3.36 -0.97 6.56
C ASP A 124 -2.51 -1.88 5.64
N ILE A 125 -1.54 -1.28 4.95
CA ILE A 125 -0.65 -1.98 4.01
C ILE A 125 0.58 -2.51 4.74
N SER A 126 0.93 -3.77 4.47
CA SER A 126 2.17 -4.38 4.94
C SER A 126 3.33 -4.20 3.96
N ARG A 127 3.04 -4.33 2.66
CA ARG A 127 4.06 -4.32 1.62
C ARG A 127 3.47 -3.96 0.26
N VAL A 128 4.28 -3.29 -0.56
CA VAL A 128 4.04 -3.08 -1.98
C VAL A 128 5.20 -3.64 -2.79
N ASP A 129 4.91 -4.50 -3.75
CA ASP A 129 5.89 -5.05 -4.67
C ASP A 129 5.64 -4.51 -6.07
N ILE A 130 6.65 -3.94 -6.70
CA ILE A 130 6.59 -3.44 -8.09
C ILE A 130 7.52 -4.30 -8.93
N LEU A 131 6.94 -5.13 -9.80
CA LEU A 131 7.65 -6.01 -10.72
C LEU A 131 7.73 -5.33 -12.07
N ARG A 132 8.94 -5.16 -12.58
CA ARG A 132 9.22 -4.44 -13.82
C ARG A 132 9.59 -5.42 -14.92
N GLY A 133 8.64 -5.68 -15.78
CA GLY A 133 8.72 -6.61 -16.91
C GLY A 133 7.48 -7.50 -17.02
N PRO A 134 7.31 -8.20 -18.13
CA PRO A 134 6.11 -8.97 -18.39
C PRO A 134 5.87 -10.09 -17.37
N GLN A 135 4.63 -10.20 -16.91
CA GLN A 135 4.18 -11.18 -15.94
C GLN A 135 2.97 -11.99 -16.44
N GLY A 136 2.73 -11.99 -17.75
CA GLY A 136 1.53 -12.57 -18.37
C GLY A 136 1.35 -14.07 -18.12
N THR A 137 2.42 -14.83 -17.99
CA THR A 137 2.36 -16.28 -17.73
C THR A 137 1.74 -16.65 -16.38
N LEU A 138 1.95 -15.83 -15.35
CA LEU A 138 1.45 -16.09 -13.99
C LEU A 138 0.15 -15.30 -13.70
N TYR A 139 0.05 -14.09 -14.21
CA TYR A 139 -1.01 -13.14 -13.84
C TYR A 139 -1.99 -12.86 -14.98
N GLY A 140 -1.67 -13.26 -16.21
CA GLY A 140 -2.56 -13.13 -17.36
C GLY A 140 -2.61 -11.72 -17.92
N LEU A 141 -3.82 -11.25 -18.22
CA LEU A 141 -4.06 -9.98 -18.90
C LEU A 141 -3.53 -8.76 -18.15
N ASN A 142 -3.22 -7.72 -18.92
CA ASN A 142 -2.81 -6.41 -18.40
C ASN A 142 -1.49 -6.39 -17.60
N THR A 143 -0.59 -7.32 -17.87
CA THR A 143 0.71 -7.42 -17.16
C THR A 143 1.91 -7.46 -18.11
N GLU A 144 1.78 -6.81 -19.27
CA GLU A 144 2.79 -6.77 -20.34
C GLU A 144 3.99 -5.89 -19.94
N GLY A 145 3.74 -4.75 -19.30
CA GLY A 145 4.79 -3.83 -18.83
C GLY A 145 5.29 -4.17 -17.43
N GLY A 146 4.44 -4.74 -16.61
CA GLY A 146 4.76 -5.04 -15.22
C GLY A 146 3.55 -5.33 -14.36
N LEU A 147 3.82 -5.45 -13.06
CA LEU A 147 2.82 -5.80 -12.06
C LEU A 147 3.09 -5.06 -10.76
N VAL A 148 2.06 -4.47 -10.18
CA VAL A 148 2.07 -3.92 -8.82
C VAL A 148 1.25 -4.84 -7.93
N ARG A 149 1.83 -5.27 -6.81
CA ARG A 149 1.15 -6.08 -5.80
C ARG A 149 1.12 -5.32 -4.49
N ILE A 150 -0.05 -5.16 -3.96
CA ILE A 150 -0.30 -4.49 -2.70
C ILE A 150 -0.80 -5.54 -1.71
N TYR A 151 -0.16 -5.65 -0.57
CA TYR A 151 -0.53 -6.58 0.48
C TYR A 151 -0.97 -5.80 1.71
N SER A 152 -2.18 -6.06 2.17
CA SER A 152 -2.63 -5.54 3.45
C SER A 152 -2.14 -6.41 4.61
N ARG A 153 -2.07 -5.83 5.80
CA ARG A 153 -1.65 -6.56 7.00
C ARG A 153 -2.61 -7.67 7.35
N ASN A 154 -2.07 -8.73 7.94
CA ASN A 154 -2.88 -9.86 8.37
C ASN A 154 -3.33 -9.66 9.83
N PRO A 155 -4.64 -9.57 10.10
CA PRO A 155 -5.14 -9.34 11.46
C PRO A 155 -4.89 -10.49 12.43
N ILE A 156 -4.56 -11.69 11.93
CA ILE A 156 -4.24 -12.85 12.79
C ILE A 156 -2.80 -12.74 13.29
N SER A 157 -1.84 -12.45 12.40
CA SER A 157 -0.41 -12.36 12.75
C SER A 157 -0.01 -11.01 13.34
N GLU A 158 -0.66 -9.93 12.90
CA GLU A 158 -0.32 -8.56 13.30
C GLU A 158 -1.53 -7.82 13.93
N PRO A 159 -2.09 -8.32 15.06
CA PRO A 159 -3.15 -7.60 15.73
C PRO A 159 -2.64 -6.27 16.31
N GLY A 160 -3.46 -5.23 16.27
CA GLY A 160 -3.05 -3.94 16.79
C GLY A 160 -4.04 -2.82 16.47
N PHE A 161 -3.76 -1.65 17.00
CA PHE A 161 -4.46 -0.41 16.71
C PHE A 161 -3.45 0.67 16.32
N GLU A 162 -3.69 1.33 15.22
CA GLU A 162 -2.89 2.44 14.74
C GLU A 162 -3.82 3.61 14.43
N TRP A 163 -3.44 4.76 14.90
CA TRP A 163 -4.09 6.03 14.56
C TRP A 163 -3.01 7.02 14.17
N GLY A 164 -3.22 7.68 13.06
CA GLY A 164 -2.31 8.69 12.53
C GLY A 164 -3.05 9.95 12.15
N ARG A 165 -2.42 11.10 12.38
CA ARG A 165 -2.89 12.40 11.89
C ARG A 165 -1.71 13.18 11.33
N THR A 166 -1.86 13.69 10.13
CA THR A 166 -0.87 14.55 9.47
C THR A 166 -1.51 15.91 9.22
N ILE A 167 -0.79 16.95 9.59
CA ILE A 167 -1.15 18.34 9.29
C ILE A 167 0.04 18.94 8.54
N ALA A 168 -0.21 19.49 7.36
CA ALA A 168 0.81 20.10 6.54
C ALA A 168 0.39 21.49 6.05
N THR A 169 1.31 22.16 5.37
CA THR A 169 1.08 23.48 4.78
C THR A 169 -0.07 23.45 3.78
N HIS A 170 -0.64 24.61 3.49
CA HIS A 170 -1.78 24.78 2.58
C HIS A 170 -3.07 24.10 3.04
N GLY A 171 -3.20 23.82 4.36
CA GLY A 171 -4.41 23.27 4.95
C GLY A 171 -4.64 21.79 4.65
N LEU A 172 -3.58 21.03 4.35
CA LEU A 172 -3.66 19.59 4.26
C LEU A 172 -3.86 18.98 5.66
N ILE A 173 -4.93 18.25 5.82
CA ILE A 173 -5.22 17.44 7.00
C ILE A 173 -5.52 16.02 6.53
N SER A 174 -4.75 15.07 7.01
CA SER A 174 -4.98 13.64 6.78
C SER A 174 -5.12 12.92 8.10
N THR A 175 -6.07 12.03 8.19
CA THR A 175 -6.30 11.16 9.36
C THR A 175 -6.50 9.75 8.88
N ASN A 176 -5.85 8.79 9.55
CA ASN A 176 -6.01 7.37 9.28
C ASN A 176 -6.21 6.59 10.58
N ILE A 177 -7.04 5.57 10.53
CA ILE A 177 -7.32 4.65 11.65
C ILE A 177 -7.27 3.23 11.11
N ASN A 178 -6.52 2.38 11.80
CA ASN A 178 -6.40 0.96 11.49
C ASN A 178 -6.60 0.15 12.77
N LEU A 179 -7.61 -0.69 12.79
CA LEU A 179 -7.90 -1.62 13.88
C LEU A 179 -7.79 -3.05 13.36
N ARG A 180 -6.90 -3.83 13.93
CA ARG A 180 -6.72 -5.25 13.61
C ARG A 180 -6.96 -6.08 14.88
N ARG A 181 -7.88 -7.02 14.79
CA ARG A 181 -8.24 -7.89 15.91
C ARG A 181 -8.13 -9.35 15.49
N ARG A 182 -7.37 -10.08 16.28
CA ARG A 182 -7.35 -11.54 16.25
C ARG A 182 -8.51 -12.05 17.10
N LEU A 183 -9.41 -12.79 16.49
CA LEU A 183 -10.55 -13.43 17.19
C LEU A 183 -10.15 -14.78 17.74
N SER A 184 -9.37 -15.54 16.96
CA SER A 184 -8.81 -16.83 17.33
C SER A 184 -7.52 -17.07 16.56
N ASP A 185 -6.85 -18.21 16.80
CA ASP A 185 -5.66 -18.61 16.02
C ASP A 185 -5.96 -18.82 14.53
N LYS A 186 -7.24 -18.94 14.18
CA LYS A 186 -7.70 -19.21 12.82
C LYS A 186 -8.52 -18.10 12.20
N ALA A 187 -8.91 -17.09 12.98
CA ALA A 187 -9.78 -16.02 12.50
C ALA A 187 -9.35 -14.65 13.03
N GLY A 188 -9.50 -13.65 12.18
CA GLY A 188 -9.26 -12.26 12.54
C GLY A 188 -9.98 -11.31 11.60
N PHE A 189 -10.12 -10.07 12.01
CA PHE A 189 -10.65 -9.01 11.16
C PHE A 189 -9.84 -7.72 11.29
N SER A 190 -9.86 -6.91 10.25
CA SER A 190 -9.35 -5.53 10.30
C SER A 190 -10.39 -4.54 9.78
N ILE A 191 -10.35 -3.35 10.35
CA ILE A 191 -11.11 -2.19 9.92
C ILE A 191 -10.08 -1.08 9.74
N ALA A 192 -10.01 -0.53 8.54
CA ALA A 192 -9.16 0.60 8.23
C ALA A 192 -10.00 1.73 7.67
N GLY A 193 -9.63 2.97 7.96
CA GLY A 193 -10.30 4.15 7.44
C GLY A 193 -9.36 5.31 7.29
N PHE A 194 -9.63 6.18 6.35
CA PHE A 194 -8.89 7.41 6.16
C PHE A 194 -9.80 8.58 5.78
N PHE A 195 -9.34 9.75 6.11
CA PHE A 195 -9.92 11.01 5.67
C PHE A 195 -8.79 11.97 5.31
N VAL A 196 -8.85 12.56 4.12
CA VAL A 196 -7.90 13.56 3.64
C VAL A 196 -8.66 14.78 3.19
N ASN A 197 -8.26 15.95 3.66
CA ASN A 197 -8.74 17.22 3.21
C ASN A 197 -7.54 18.08 2.83
N ASP A 198 -7.45 18.43 1.56
CA ASP A 198 -6.41 19.30 0.99
C ASP A 198 -7.08 20.57 0.47
N GLN A 199 -6.68 21.72 1.01
CA GLN A 199 -7.20 23.00 0.56
C GLN A 199 -6.58 23.47 -0.76
N GLY A 200 -5.52 22.78 -1.21
CA GLY A 200 -4.81 23.10 -2.44
C GLY A 200 -3.93 24.35 -2.34
N TYR A 201 -3.11 24.53 -3.34
CA TYR A 201 -2.19 25.68 -3.46
C TYR A 201 -2.33 26.43 -4.80
N LEU A 202 -2.94 25.83 -5.81
CA LEU A 202 -3.17 26.47 -7.10
C LEU A 202 -4.38 27.41 -7.03
N ARG A 203 -4.18 28.68 -7.35
CA ARG A 203 -5.24 29.67 -7.40
C ARG A 203 -5.76 29.82 -8.83
N ASN A 204 -7.06 29.67 -9.00
CA ASN A 204 -7.74 30.04 -10.25
C ASN A 204 -8.02 31.55 -10.22
N HIS A 205 -7.31 32.30 -11.06
CA HIS A 205 -7.46 33.75 -11.11
C HIS A 205 -8.80 34.24 -11.66
N LEU A 206 -9.49 33.40 -12.42
CA LEU A 206 -10.76 33.75 -13.02
C LEU A 206 -11.94 33.62 -12.02
N LEU A 207 -11.90 32.59 -11.20
CA LEU A 207 -12.96 32.27 -10.24
C LEU A 207 -12.59 32.65 -8.80
N ASP A 208 -11.40 33.16 -8.58
CA ASP A 208 -10.82 33.49 -7.27
C ASP A 208 -10.92 32.35 -6.22
N THR A 209 -10.84 31.13 -6.70
CA THR A 209 -10.96 29.91 -5.87
C THR A 209 -9.70 29.06 -5.98
N LYS A 210 -9.54 28.10 -5.06
CA LYS A 210 -8.51 27.08 -5.17
C LYS A 210 -8.90 26.05 -6.21
N ALA A 211 -8.00 25.82 -7.20
CA ALA A 211 -8.28 24.94 -8.35
C ALA A 211 -8.04 23.45 -8.04
N ASP A 212 -7.21 23.17 -7.04
CA ASP A 212 -6.72 21.84 -6.67
C ASP A 212 -7.22 21.36 -5.28
N LYS A 213 -8.26 22.01 -4.76
CA LYS A 213 -8.89 21.56 -3.52
C LYS A 213 -9.46 20.15 -3.68
N SER A 214 -9.14 19.27 -2.75
CA SER A 214 -9.67 17.90 -2.72
C SER A 214 -10.09 17.47 -1.32
N GLN A 215 -11.11 16.62 -1.27
CA GLN A 215 -11.55 15.97 -0.05
C GLN A 215 -11.85 14.51 -0.36
N GLU A 216 -11.24 13.62 0.40
CA GLU A 216 -11.31 12.20 0.15
C GLU A 216 -11.50 11.45 1.47
N ALA A 217 -12.34 10.42 1.43
CA ALA A 217 -12.55 9.51 2.55
C ALA A 217 -12.76 8.11 2.01
N GLY A 218 -12.32 7.13 2.76
CA GLY A 218 -12.51 5.73 2.40
C GLY A 218 -12.29 4.82 3.60
N GLY A 219 -12.68 3.58 3.42
CA GLY A 219 -12.49 2.58 4.46
C GLY A 219 -12.47 1.18 3.88
N ARG A 220 -11.81 0.28 4.60
CA ARG A 220 -11.67 -1.12 4.27
C ARG A 220 -12.11 -1.97 5.46
N PHE A 221 -12.87 -2.99 5.17
CA PHE A 221 -13.11 -4.10 6.07
C PHE A 221 -12.49 -5.37 5.48
N LYS A 222 -11.70 -6.08 6.29
CA LYS A 222 -11.09 -7.35 5.91
C LYS A 222 -11.39 -8.40 6.97
N PHE A 223 -11.85 -9.55 6.54
CA PHE A 223 -12.02 -10.72 7.38
C PHE A 223 -11.17 -11.88 6.85
N VAL A 224 -10.40 -12.50 7.74
CA VAL A 224 -9.50 -13.60 7.42
C VAL A 224 -9.90 -14.82 8.23
N TYR A 225 -10.06 -15.97 7.57
CA TYR A 225 -10.31 -17.24 8.20
C TYR A 225 -9.42 -18.33 7.60
N ALA A 226 -8.54 -18.89 8.41
CA ALA A 226 -7.56 -19.92 8.05
C ALA A 226 -7.78 -21.19 8.91
N PRO A 227 -8.76 -22.05 8.58
CA PRO A 227 -9.08 -23.24 9.37
C PRO A 227 -7.95 -24.27 9.39
N SER A 228 -7.12 -24.32 8.35
CA SER A 228 -5.96 -25.20 8.23
C SER A 228 -4.81 -24.53 7.48
N ALA A 229 -3.63 -25.15 7.47
CA ALA A 229 -2.45 -24.64 6.73
C ALA A 229 -2.68 -24.60 5.20
N THR A 230 -3.66 -25.32 4.68
CA THR A 230 -3.96 -25.42 3.25
C THR A 230 -5.23 -24.67 2.83
N SER A 231 -6.05 -24.24 3.78
CA SER A 231 -7.33 -23.55 3.52
C SER A 231 -7.30 -22.13 4.06
N TYR A 232 -7.64 -21.18 3.20
CA TYR A 232 -7.60 -19.77 3.51
C TYR A 232 -8.76 -19.03 2.85
N LEU A 233 -9.52 -18.30 3.64
CA LEU A 233 -10.58 -17.40 3.19
C LEU A 233 -10.19 -15.95 3.52
N ASN A 234 -10.23 -15.09 2.53
CA ASN A 234 -10.01 -13.66 2.70
C ASN A 234 -11.19 -12.91 2.06
N ALA A 235 -11.98 -12.23 2.86
CA ALA A 235 -13.08 -11.38 2.42
C ALA A 235 -12.70 -9.91 2.65
N ILE A 236 -12.73 -9.10 1.60
CA ILE A 236 -12.36 -7.68 1.62
C ILE A 236 -13.51 -6.88 1.02
N VAL A 237 -13.85 -5.78 1.67
CA VAL A 237 -14.78 -4.77 1.20
C VAL A 237 -14.10 -3.40 1.35
N ASP A 238 -13.99 -2.68 0.25
CA ASP A 238 -13.44 -1.31 0.17
C ASP A 238 -14.53 -0.31 -0.20
#